data_dcb3ff3951ead3d65fd7fcb2250e7ed2
#
_entry.id   dcb3ff3951ead3d65fd7fcb2250e7ed2
#
_cell.length_a   1.000
_cell.length_b   1.000
_cell.length_c   1.000
_cell.angle_alpha   90.00
_cell.angle_beta   90.00
_cell.angle_gamma   90.00
#
_symmetry.space_group_name_H-M   'P 1'
#
loop_
_entity.id
_entity.type
_entity.pdbx_description
1 polymer ?
#
loop_
_entity_poly.entity_id
_entity_poly.type
_entity_poly.pdbx_seq_one_letter_code
_entity_poly.pdbx_strand_id
1 'polypeptide(L)'
;GCIALSNNLKNYLITPTRQITLKSMNLIKKLLRGLINKLKEALNRINIGINFIEENENALDAFQFANKAMLIQMVHGARYAQILDSVDDGNFKFFQQNHNHVNDFNNIDYFDLQSLFGGEYKPFEWRPFQLAYFLTTCKSSVIKNDPYRETVDLIWFSTGGGKTEAYLFV
;
A
#
# COMPACT_ATOMS: atom_id res chain seq x y z
N GLY A 1 -16.63 -31.93 -58.13
CA GLY A 1 -16.32 -30.48 -58.05
C GLY A 1 -16.61 -29.85 -56.71
N CYS A 2 -17.61 -30.30 -55.93
CA CYS A 2 -18.00 -29.68 -54.65
C CYS A 2 -17.10 -30.04 -53.46
N ILE A 3 -16.44 -31.18 -53.42
CA ILE A 3 -15.59 -31.62 -52.30
C ILE A 3 -14.26 -30.85 -52.25
N ALA A 4 -13.70 -30.49 -53.41
CA ALA A 4 -12.46 -29.73 -53.50
C ALA A 4 -12.61 -28.25 -53.05
N LEU A 5 -13.78 -27.65 -53.30
CA LEU A 5 -14.11 -26.30 -52.81
C LEU A 5 -14.28 -26.20 -51.29
N SER A 6 -14.83 -27.28 -50.67
CA SER A 6 -14.99 -27.36 -49.21
C SER A 6 -13.65 -27.41 -48.47
N ASN A 7 -12.66 -28.14 -48.97
CA ASN A 7 -11.35 -28.23 -48.34
C ASN A 7 -10.51 -26.94 -48.49
N ASN A 8 -10.61 -26.26 -49.62
CA ASN A 8 -9.96 -24.95 -49.79
C ASN A 8 -10.55 -23.87 -48.92
N LEU A 9 -11.87 -23.82 -48.76
CA LEU A 9 -12.55 -22.87 -47.83
C LEU A 9 -12.16 -23.10 -46.34
N LYS A 10 -12.06 -24.36 -45.92
CA LYS A 10 -11.57 -24.68 -44.56
C LYS A 10 -10.14 -24.22 -44.34
N ASN A 11 -9.24 -24.39 -45.33
CA ASN A 11 -7.86 -23.91 -45.21
C ASN A 11 -7.76 -22.36 -45.21
N TYR A 12 -8.62 -21.65 -45.93
CA TYR A 12 -8.65 -20.21 -45.93
C TYR A 12 -9.20 -19.60 -44.63
N LEU A 13 -10.16 -20.25 -43.98
CA LEU A 13 -10.77 -19.78 -42.75
C LEU A 13 -9.95 -20.11 -41.49
N ILE A 14 -9.21 -21.20 -41.51
CA ILE A 14 -8.44 -21.66 -40.32
C ILE A 14 -7.09 -20.92 -40.16
N THR A 15 -6.42 -20.57 -41.27
CA THR A 15 -5.07 -19.97 -41.21
C THR A 15 -5.02 -18.56 -40.62
N PRO A 16 -5.88 -17.60 -40.98
CA PRO A 16 -5.88 -16.28 -40.38
C PRO A 16 -6.23 -16.31 -38.89
N THR A 17 -7.25 -17.07 -38.53
CA THR A 17 -7.71 -17.19 -37.11
C THR A 17 -6.61 -17.82 -36.24
N ARG A 18 -5.93 -18.84 -36.71
CA ARG A 18 -4.83 -19.49 -35.97
C ARG A 18 -3.63 -18.57 -35.82
N GLN A 19 -3.30 -17.74 -36.83
CA GLN A 19 -2.22 -16.77 -36.76
C GLN A 19 -2.55 -15.61 -35.78
N ILE A 20 -3.80 -15.12 -35.79
CA ILE A 20 -4.27 -14.10 -34.84
C ILE A 20 -4.17 -14.65 -33.42
N THR A 21 -4.65 -15.88 -33.17
CA THR A 21 -4.60 -16.53 -31.86
C THR A 21 -3.15 -16.70 -31.36
N LEU A 22 -2.24 -17.16 -32.21
CA LEU A 22 -0.83 -17.32 -31.86
C LEU A 22 -0.15 -15.98 -31.54
N LYS A 23 -0.43 -14.92 -32.34
CA LYS A 23 0.08 -13.57 -32.07
C LYS A 23 -0.44 -13.04 -30.74
N SER A 24 -1.73 -13.19 -30.46
CA SER A 24 -2.35 -12.79 -29.19
C SER A 24 -1.76 -13.54 -28.01
N MET A 25 -1.55 -14.86 -28.11
CA MET A 25 -0.90 -15.66 -27.09
C MET A 25 0.54 -15.22 -26.82
N ASN A 26 1.30 -14.89 -27.85
CA ASN A 26 2.68 -14.40 -27.70
C ASN A 26 2.72 -13.04 -27.05
N LEU A 27 1.79 -12.15 -27.39
CA LEU A 27 1.63 -10.84 -26.73
C LEU A 27 1.30 -11.01 -25.24
N ILE A 28 0.34 -11.86 -24.91
CA ILE A 28 -0.02 -12.17 -23.52
C ILE A 28 1.18 -12.72 -22.76
N LYS A 29 1.91 -13.67 -23.32
CA LYS A 29 3.13 -14.23 -22.71
C LYS A 29 4.19 -13.14 -22.46
N LYS A 30 4.38 -12.21 -23.41
CA LYS A 30 5.32 -11.10 -23.25
C LYS A 30 4.89 -10.16 -22.12
N LEU A 31 3.60 -9.80 -22.05
CA LEU A 31 3.04 -8.98 -20.99
C LEU A 31 3.19 -9.65 -19.62
N LEU A 32 2.85 -10.93 -19.50
CA LEU A 32 2.99 -11.68 -18.26
C LEU A 32 4.44 -11.76 -17.79
N ARG A 33 5.39 -12.02 -18.71
CA ARG A 33 6.83 -12.00 -18.37
C ARG A 33 7.26 -10.62 -17.86
N GLY A 34 6.80 -9.55 -18.50
CA GLY A 34 7.07 -8.19 -18.06
C GLY A 34 6.55 -7.91 -16.64
N LEU A 35 5.33 -8.34 -16.34
CA LEU A 35 4.73 -8.22 -15.01
C LEU A 35 5.50 -9.03 -13.96
N ILE A 36 5.85 -10.29 -14.28
CA ILE A 36 6.63 -11.14 -13.38
C ILE A 36 8.00 -10.50 -13.06
N ASN A 37 8.66 -9.91 -14.04
CA ASN A 37 9.96 -9.26 -13.81
C ASN A 37 9.80 -8.03 -12.90
N LYS A 38 8.77 -7.21 -13.10
CA LYS A 38 8.48 -6.07 -12.22
C LYS A 38 8.16 -6.50 -10.79
N LEU A 39 7.40 -7.59 -10.61
CA LEU A 39 7.11 -8.14 -9.29
C LEU A 39 8.38 -8.67 -8.60
N LYS A 40 9.28 -9.34 -9.34
CA LYS A 40 10.58 -9.77 -8.80
C LYS A 40 11.45 -8.59 -8.41
N GLU A 41 11.46 -7.53 -9.19
CA GLU A 41 12.19 -6.31 -8.85
C GLU A 41 11.64 -5.64 -7.59
N ALA A 42 10.32 -5.50 -7.47
CA ALA A 42 9.68 -4.97 -6.27
C ALA A 42 10.00 -5.82 -5.03
N LEU A 43 9.92 -7.14 -5.13
CA LEU A 43 10.28 -8.04 -4.05
C LEU A 43 11.77 -7.90 -3.66
N ASN A 44 12.65 -7.77 -4.64
CA ASN A 44 14.08 -7.55 -4.39
C ASN A 44 14.30 -6.22 -3.64
N ARG A 45 13.63 -5.15 -4.02
CA ARG A 45 13.71 -3.86 -3.32
C ARG A 45 13.20 -3.94 -1.88
N ILE A 46 12.11 -4.67 -1.64
CA ILE A 46 11.59 -4.92 -0.28
C ILE A 46 12.67 -5.65 0.56
N ASN A 47 13.28 -6.71 0.02
CA ASN A 47 14.33 -7.44 0.74
C ASN A 47 15.56 -6.56 1.01
N ILE A 48 15.94 -5.70 0.07
CA ILE A 48 17.02 -4.70 0.29
C ILE A 48 16.66 -3.77 1.45
N GLY A 49 15.41 -3.31 1.53
CA GLY A 49 14.94 -2.47 2.63
C GLY A 49 14.94 -3.19 3.97
N ILE A 50 14.50 -4.44 4.01
CA ILE A 50 14.55 -5.27 5.23
C ILE A 50 16.00 -5.40 5.72
N ASN A 51 16.90 -5.85 4.86
CA ASN A 51 18.32 -6.01 5.21
C ASN A 51 18.95 -4.67 5.66
N PHE A 52 18.59 -3.57 5.01
CA PHE A 52 19.06 -2.24 5.38
C PHE A 52 18.66 -1.85 6.81
N ILE A 53 17.42 -2.16 7.20
CA ILE A 53 16.93 -1.91 8.56
C ILE A 53 17.62 -2.84 9.56
N GLU A 54 17.80 -4.12 9.22
CA GLU A 54 18.44 -5.11 10.10
C GLU A 54 19.93 -4.84 10.32
N GLU A 55 20.64 -4.32 9.31
CA GLU A 55 22.08 -4.09 9.34
C GLU A 55 22.47 -2.67 9.79
N ASN A 56 21.51 -1.75 9.94
CA ASN A 56 21.77 -0.34 10.26
C ASN A 56 20.94 0.11 11.47
N GLU A 57 21.61 0.33 12.59
CA GLU A 57 20.99 0.72 13.86
C GLU A 57 20.18 2.01 13.74
N ASN A 58 20.67 3.04 13.03
CA ASN A 58 19.93 4.29 12.81
C ASN A 58 18.66 4.07 11.97
N ALA A 59 18.73 3.16 10.99
CA ALA A 59 17.56 2.81 10.18
C ALA A 59 16.52 2.03 11.00
N LEU A 60 16.98 1.15 11.88
CA LEU A 60 16.10 0.42 12.80
C LEU A 60 15.41 1.39 13.77
N ASP A 61 16.14 2.32 14.36
CA ASP A 61 15.59 3.35 15.24
C ASP A 61 14.56 4.20 14.51
N ALA A 62 14.86 4.68 13.30
CA ALA A 62 13.93 5.44 12.48
C ALA A 62 12.65 4.62 12.18
N PHE A 63 12.78 3.34 11.86
CA PHE A 63 11.64 2.45 11.65
C PHE A 63 10.79 2.28 12.92
N GLN A 64 11.42 2.14 14.09
CA GLN A 64 10.70 2.08 15.36
C GLN A 64 9.95 3.38 15.67
N PHE A 65 10.56 4.54 15.40
CA PHE A 65 9.89 5.83 15.53
C PHE A 65 8.70 5.96 14.57
N ALA A 66 8.86 5.54 13.32
CA ALA A 66 7.78 5.52 12.33
C ALA A 66 6.60 4.64 12.80
N ASN A 67 6.88 3.46 13.35
CA ASN A 67 5.85 2.60 13.94
C ASN A 67 5.10 3.26 15.12
N LYS A 68 5.83 3.91 16.02
CA LYS A 68 5.22 4.64 17.15
C LYS A 68 4.34 5.79 16.65
N ALA A 69 4.84 6.58 15.70
CA ALA A 69 4.09 7.69 15.13
C ALA A 69 2.82 7.22 14.40
N MET A 70 2.90 6.12 13.65
CA MET A 70 1.74 5.51 12.99
C MET A 70 0.71 5.02 14.02
N LEU A 71 1.14 4.34 15.07
CA LEU A 71 0.24 3.90 16.15
C LEU A 71 -0.49 5.10 16.77
N ILE A 72 0.25 6.13 17.15
CA ILE A 72 -0.31 7.35 17.74
C ILE A 72 -1.35 7.98 16.80
N GLN A 73 -1.02 8.11 15.51
CA GLN A 73 -1.94 8.67 14.52
C GLN A 73 -3.22 7.84 14.38
N MET A 74 -3.10 6.51 14.30
CA MET A 74 -4.24 5.60 14.17
C MET A 74 -5.13 5.66 15.41
N VAL A 75 -4.53 5.65 16.61
CA VAL A 75 -5.25 5.74 17.89
C VAL A 75 -5.98 7.07 18.00
N HIS A 76 -5.31 8.19 17.70
CA HIS A 76 -5.93 9.52 17.73
C HIS A 76 -7.09 9.62 16.72
N GLY A 77 -6.89 9.10 15.50
CA GLY A 77 -7.95 9.11 14.49
C GLY A 77 -9.18 8.31 14.90
N ALA A 78 -8.98 7.10 15.46
CA ALA A 78 -10.06 6.26 15.94
C ALA A 78 -10.77 6.87 17.16
N ARG A 79 -10.01 7.45 18.10
CA ARG A 79 -10.58 8.14 19.27
C ARG A 79 -11.38 9.37 18.86
N TYR A 80 -10.86 10.16 17.92
CA TYR A 80 -11.58 11.29 17.38
C TYR A 80 -12.91 10.89 16.73
N ALA A 81 -12.93 9.80 15.94
CA ALA A 81 -14.14 9.27 15.36
C ALA A 81 -15.18 8.87 16.43
N GLN A 82 -14.76 8.17 17.50
CA GLN A 82 -15.66 7.85 18.63
C GLN A 82 -16.27 9.09 19.30
N ILE A 83 -15.45 10.12 19.46
CA ILE A 83 -15.90 11.39 20.04
C ILE A 83 -16.94 12.05 19.12
N LEU A 84 -16.69 12.07 17.80
CA LEU A 84 -17.62 12.64 16.84
C LEU A 84 -18.96 11.89 16.83
N ASP A 85 -18.93 10.57 16.87
CA ASP A 85 -20.13 9.72 16.89
C ASP A 85 -20.96 9.92 18.17
N SER A 86 -20.33 10.39 19.25
CA SER A 86 -20.99 10.66 20.53
C SER A 86 -21.62 12.06 20.64
N VAL A 87 -21.36 12.93 19.67
CA VAL A 87 -21.82 14.32 19.68
C VAL A 87 -22.98 14.50 18.72
N ASP A 88 -24.14 14.95 19.23
CA ASP A 88 -25.29 15.34 18.44
C ASP A 88 -24.93 16.49 17.47
N ASP A 89 -25.48 16.46 16.25
CA ASP A 89 -25.23 17.45 15.19
C ASP A 89 -25.34 18.91 15.65
N GLY A 90 -26.22 19.22 16.62
CA GLY A 90 -26.41 20.55 17.21
C GLY A 90 -25.24 21.00 18.10
N ASN A 91 -24.51 20.07 18.68
CA ASN A 91 -23.41 20.36 19.64
C ASN A 91 -22.02 20.30 19.00
N PHE A 92 -21.91 19.88 17.75
CA PHE A 92 -20.62 19.70 17.07
C PHE A 92 -19.81 21.00 16.98
N LYS A 93 -20.44 22.12 16.65
CA LYS A 93 -19.77 23.44 16.59
C LYS A 93 -19.28 23.92 17.95
N PHE A 94 -20.07 23.68 19.01
CA PHE A 94 -19.69 24.00 20.39
C PHE A 94 -18.53 23.15 20.85
N PHE A 95 -18.51 21.88 20.48
CA PHE A 95 -17.44 20.94 20.77
C PHE A 95 -16.13 21.34 20.08
N GLN A 96 -16.12 21.73 18.80
CA GLN A 96 -14.94 22.24 18.11
C GLN A 96 -14.39 23.54 18.72
N GLN A 97 -15.26 24.42 19.23
CA GLN A 97 -14.85 25.71 19.77
C GLN A 97 -14.22 25.62 21.17
N ASN A 98 -14.58 24.62 21.97
CA ASN A 98 -14.14 24.53 23.37
C ASN A 98 -12.83 23.75 23.57
N HIS A 99 -12.17 23.26 22.56
CA HIS A 99 -10.82 22.62 22.58
C HIS A 99 -10.58 21.58 23.69
N ASN A 100 -11.62 21.07 24.36
CA ASN A 100 -11.50 20.11 25.45
C ASN A 100 -10.96 18.75 24.99
N HIS A 101 -10.86 18.53 23.66
CA HIS A 101 -10.29 17.32 23.07
C HIS A 101 -8.81 17.14 23.36
N VAL A 102 -8.05 18.22 23.53
CA VAL A 102 -6.59 18.13 23.74
C VAL A 102 -6.30 17.33 25.01
N ASN A 103 -7.15 17.42 26.02
CA ASN A 103 -7.00 16.67 27.26
C ASN A 103 -7.29 15.16 27.08
N ASP A 104 -8.16 14.78 26.14
CA ASP A 104 -8.46 13.38 25.86
C ASP A 104 -7.29 12.64 25.23
N PHE A 105 -6.41 13.33 24.51
CA PHE A 105 -5.23 12.75 23.87
C PHE A 105 -4.00 12.70 24.78
N ASN A 106 -3.92 13.56 25.81
CA ASN A 106 -2.79 13.63 26.72
C ASN A 106 -2.71 12.44 27.71
N ASN A 107 -3.82 11.75 27.92
CA ASN A 107 -3.94 10.67 28.91
C ASN A 107 -4.15 9.29 28.28
N ILE A 108 -3.82 9.10 26.99
CA ILE A 108 -3.96 7.81 26.33
C ILE A 108 -2.85 6.86 26.81
N ASP A 109 -3.25 5.72 27.39
CA ASP A 109 -2.34 4.60 27.58
C ASP A 109 -2.24 3.76 26.29
N TYR A 110 -1.15 3.94 25.56
CA TYR A 110 -0.90 3.21 24.32
C TYR A 110 -0.53 1.74 24.56
N PHE A 111 -0.33 1.31 25.80
CA PHE A 111 -0.11 -0.10 26.17
C PHE A 111 -1.41 -0.82 26.51
N ASP A 112 -2.49 -0.08 26.80
CA ASP A 112 -3.82 -0.63 27.09
C ASP A 112 -4.92 -0.05 26.21
N LEU A 113 -4.77 -0.25 24.90
CA LEU A 113 -5.76 0.19 23.90
C LEU A 113 -7.09 -0.55 24.02
N GLN A 114 -7.08 -1.76 24.60
CA GLN A 114 -8.29 -2.54 24.86
C GLN A 114 -9.24 -1.80 25.82
N SER A 115 -8.70 -1.24 26.89
CA SER A 115 -9.49 -0.42 27.83
C SER A 115 -10.02 0.86 27.19
N LEU A 116 -9.23 1.47 26.29
CA LEU A 116 -9.59 2.71 25.61
C LEU A 116 -10.76 2.53 24.62
N PHE A 117 -10.77 1.42 23.86
CA PHE A 117 -11.73 1.18 22.77
C PHE A 117 -12.83 0.17 23.11
N GLY A 118 -12.69 -0.56 24.22
CA GLY A 118 -13.65 -1.57 24.64
C GLY A 118 -13.48 -2.94 23.97
N GLY A 119 -14.45 -3.87 24.20
CA GLY A 119 -14.33 -5.28 23.87
C GLY A 119 -14.28 -5.63 22.38
N GLU A 120 -14.65 -4.74 21.47
CA GLU A 120 -14.59 -4.95 20.02
C GLU A 120 -13.35 -4.34 19.36
N TYR A 121 -12.36 -3.95 20.15
CA TYR A 121 -11.12 -3.36 19.65
C TYR A 121 -10.41 -4.29 18.65
N LYS A 122 -10.09 -3.77 17.49
CA LYS A 122 -9.22 -4.42 16.52
C LYS A 122 -7.83 -3.80 16.57
N PRO A 123 -6.76 -4.61 16.61
CA PRO A 123 -5.40 -4.10 16.61
C PRO A 123 -5.16 -3.16 15.41
N PHE A 124 -4.40 -2.10 15.66
CA PHE A 124 -3.93 -1.23 14.59
C PHE A 124 -2.80 -1.90 13.83
N GLU A 125 -2.93 -1.95 12.51
CA GLU A 125 -1.98 -2.63 11.64
C GLU A 125 -1.62 -1.75 10.43
N TRP A 126 -0.39 -1.88 9.97
CA TRP A 126 0.00 -1.34 8.68
C TRP A 126 -0.83 -1.98 7.57
N ARG A 127 -1.32 -1.19 6.65
CA ARG A 127 -1.82 -1.76 5.40
C ARG A 127 -0.63 -2.31 4.60
N PRO A 128 -0.73 -3.50 3.99
CA PRO A 128 0.40 -4.14 3.31
C PRO A 128 1.13 -3.24 2.31
N PHE A 129 0.40 -2.39 1.57
CA PHE A 129 1.01 -1.49 0.61
C PHE A 129 1.82 -0.35 1.27
N GLN A 130 1.42 0.12 2.47
CA GLN A 130 2.15 1.16 3.21
C GLN A 130 3.51 0.62 3.64
N LEU A 131 3.53 -0.56 4.25
CA LEU A 131 4.76 -1.22 4.67
C LEU A 131 5.64 -1.57 3.46
N ALA A 132 5.06 -2.11 2.38
CA ALA A 132 5.80 -2.42 1.16
C ALA A 132 6.42 -1.16 0.54
N TYR A 133 5.71 -0.05 0.51
CA TYR A 133 6.24 1.23 0.03
C TYR A 133 7.40 1.71 0.90
N PHE A 134 7.25 1.71 2.21
CA PHE A 134 8.32 2.07 3.13
C PHE A 134 9.58 1.22 2.88
N LEU A 135 9.44 -0.10 2.85
CA LEU A 135 10.56 -1.02 2.63
C LEU A 135 11.23 -0.87 1.26
N THR A 136 10.48 -0.50 0.22
CA THR A 136 11.07 -0.25 -1.11
C THR A 136 11.82 1.05 -1.21
N THR A 137 11.53 2.04 -0.36
CA THR A 137 12.04 3.41 -0.47
C THR A 137 12.99 3.81 0.64
N CYS A 138 12.95 3.19 1.82
CA CYS A 138 13.68 3.62 3.01
C CYS A 138 15.20 3.75 2.75
N LYS A 139 15.84 2.78 2.12
CA LYS A 139 17.27 2.84 1.81
C LYS A 139 17.61 3.93 0.82
N SER A 140 16.85 4.01 -0.29
CA SER A 140 17.10 4.98 -1.35
C SER A 140 16.83 6.43 -0.91
N SER A 141 15.96 6.63 0.08
CA SER A 141 15.69 7.95 0.67
C SER A 141 16.87 8.48 1.47
N VAL A 142 17.66 7.59 2.09
CA VAL A 142 18.79 7.95 2.99
C VAL A 142 20.15 7.87 2.26
N ILE A 143 20.36 6.82 1.47
CA ILE A 143 21.66 6.55 0.84
C ILE A 143 21.80 7.31 -0.48
N LYS A 144 22.71 8.29 -0.51
CA LYS A 144 22.89 9.22 -1.65
C LYS A 144 23.22 8.53 -2.97
N ASN A 145 23.96 7.43 -2.94
CA ASN A 145 24.41 6.69 -4.14
C ASN A 145 23.63 5.39 -4.35
N ASP A 146 22.42 5.27 -3.77
CA ASP A 146 21.58 4.10 -3.99
C ASP A 146 21.08 4.06 -5.45
N PRO A 147 21.11 2.91 -6.13
CA PRO A 147 20.71 2.79 -7.53
C PRO A 147 19.22 3.11 -7.77
N TYR A 148 18.40 3.06 -6.74
CA TYR A 148 16.98 3.37 -6.81
C TYR A 148 16.61 4.80 -6.40
N ARG A 149 17.62 5.64 -6.09
CA ARG A 149 17.39 7.02 -5.64
C ARG A 149 16.61 7.88 -6.63
N GLU A 150 16.84 7.67 -7.93
CA GLU A 150 16.17 8.37 -9.02
C GLU A 150 14.91 7.66 -9.51
N THR A 151 14.48 6.58 -8.81
CA THR A 151 13.28 5.83 -9.18
C THR A 151 12.04 6.56 -8.67
N VAL A 152 11.07 6.76 -9.57
CA VAL A 152 9.75 7.27 -9.20
C VAL A 152 8.80 6.11 -8.96
N ASP A 153 8.34 5.96 -7.74
CA ASP A 153 7.38 4.95 -7.34
C ASP A 153 5.95 5.53 -7.34
N LEU A 154 5.03 4.89 -8.05
CA LEU A 154 3.64 5.28 -8.10
C LEU A 154 2.77 4.36 -7.22
N ILE A 155 2.20 4.93 -6.16
CA ILE A 155 1.18 4.23 -5.38
C ILE A 155 -0.19 4.45 -6.03
N TRP A 156 -0.70 3.40 -6.68
CA TRP A 156 -2.04 3.40 -7.26
C TRP A 156 -3.03 2.75 -6.30
N PHE A 157 -3.77 3.57 -5.56
CA PHE A 157 -4.76 3.12 -4.58
C PHE A 157 -5.95 4.08 -4.52
N SER A 158 -7.11 3.61 -4.05
CA SER A 158 -8.32 4.44 -3.92
C SER A 158 -8.11 5.63 -2.98
N THR A 159 -8.88 6.70 -3.17
CA THR A 159 -8.90 7.86 -2.27
C THR A 159 -9.35 7.42 -0.87
N GLY A 160 -8.76 7.96 0.19
CA GLY A 160 -9.03 7.55 1.58
C GLY A 160 -8.36 6.22 1.99
N GLY A 161 -7.52 5.64 1.12
CA GLY A 161 -6.83 4.37 1.38
C GLY A 161 -5.57 4.46 2.24
N GLY A 162 -5.23 5.61 2.84
CA GLY A 162 -4.04 5.75 3.69
C GLY A 162 -2.73 5.96 2.92
N LYS A 163 -2.78 6.60 1.73
CA LYS A 163 -1.57 6.93 0.95
C LYS A 163 -0.71 7.99 1.62
N THR A 164 -1.35 8.97 2.24
CA THR A 164 -0.64 10.07 2.92
C THR A 164 0.25 9.54 4.02
N GLU A 165 -0.25 8.58 4.79
CA GLU A 165 0.49 7.92 5.85
C GLU A 165 1.73 7.20 5.28
N ALA A 166 1.62 6.54 4.13
CA ALA A 166 2.77 5.89 3.49
C ALA A 166 3.88 6.88 3.11
N TYR A 167 3.52 8.09 2.66
CA TYR A 167 4.51 9.12 2.29
C TYR A 167 5.15 9.81 3.49
N LEU A 168 4.44 9.93 4.60
CA LEU A 168 4.93 10.64 5.79
C LEU A 168 6.01 9.86 6.55
N PHE A 169 6.17 8.56 6.30
CA PHE A 169 7.08 7.68 7.03
C PHE A 169 8.35 7.31 6.25
N VAL A 170 8.60 7.92 5.10
CA VAL A 170 9.81 7.81 4.31
C VAL A 170 10.62 9.09 4.38
#